data_2a1336ebccb01cbcd8182bc368f00217
#
_entry.id   2a1336ebccb01cbcd8182bc368f00217
#
_cell.length_a   1.000
_cell.length_b   1.000
_cell.length_c   1.000
_cell.angle_alpha   90.00
_cell.angle_beta   90.00
_cell.angle_gamma   90.00
#
_symmetry.space_group_name_H-M   'P 1'
#
loop_
_entity.id
_entity.type
_entity.pdbx_description
1 polymer ?
#
loop_
_entity_poly.entity_id
_entity_poly.type
_entity_poly.pdbx_seq_one_letter_code
_entity_poly.pdbx_strand_id
1 'polypeptide(L)'
;MTQDRQVFSIDSTFVPQVLPGVLDFQGAVSTGGRTGYAFRAGYRWRGSGDMESRRQVNLSVDYQSADFQTLDGIFAPSFSTLTVNASVMQAFSLQTFATAGFSYIRQAGSLRDQTLAYAEVAHRLDNRFRIVAGVEYGDDSVYRRNFGVRLGLSMLFGGGHRGNVDYRSRTETFRATVARGPENHVGSWGYDLGFSDSRGDTSANASLDYIGNRFDARATVFTRGQGLDGLADRQRARLQVGTAIAFADGLFGIGRPINDSFALLRPHEAIAKADVITGRSLQSNRYEARSGPFGAAVQANIASYSPQNIHFDLAGAGTGYDLGDGVVRVDPPLHGGYKVVVGNNRYVTAVGILTVAGEPLGLVSGQLTSFDDEGFEPQPFFTNSAGRFGILGLAPGKTYLLKLSGDDRIIRIEIPDQNEGLYRVGTIDLPRPSE
;
A
#
# COMPACT_ATOMS: atom_id res chain seq x y z
N MET A 1 -12.01 35.76 28.94
CA MET A 1 -11.21 36.71 28.15
C MET A 1 -10.25 35.90 27.28
N THR A 2 -10.56 35.70 26.04
CA THR A 2 -9.65 35.11 25.05
C THR A 2 -8.59 36.17 24.74
N GLN A 3 -7.37 36.00 25.26
CA GLN A 3 -6.24 36.80 24.83
C GLN A 3 -6.02 36.54 23.34
N ASP A 4 -6.07 37.61 22.51
CA ASP A 4 -5.71 37.53 21.10
C ASP A 4 -4.23 37.15 20.98
N ARG A 5 -3.98 35.85 20.73
CA ARG A 5 -2.63 35.33 20.50
C ARG A 5 -2.32 35.46 19.03
N GLN A 6 -1.14 35.92 18.70
CA GLN A 6 -0.64 36.00 17.35
C GLN A 6 0.73 35.31 17.30
N VAL A 7 0.97 34.55 16.26
CA VAL A 7 2.26 33.94 15.98
C VAL A 7 2.65 34.30 14.56
N PHE A 8 3.84 34.86 14.42
CA PHE A 8 4.47 35.15 13.14
C PHE A 8 5.65 34.21 12.98
N SER A 9 5.75 33.54 11.84
CA SER A 9 6.87 32.65 11.52
C SER A 9 7.45 32.98 10.15
N ILE A 10 8.74 32.73 10.03
CA ILE A 10 9.47 32.77 8.77
C ILE A 10 10.28 31.50 8.62
N ASP A 11 10.18 30.87 7.47
CA ASP A 11 10.93 29.67 7.11
C ASP A 11 11.81 29.96 5.90
N SER A 12 13.04 29.46 5.92
CA SER A 12 13.96 29.59 4.81
C SER A 12 14.80 28.34 4.65
N THR A 13 14.92 27.84 3.42
CA THR A 13 15.83 26.76 3.06
C THR A 13 16.87 27.28 2.09
N PHE A 14 18.12 27.07 2.39
CA PHE A 14 19.26 27.59 1.64
C PHE A 14 20.21 26.47 1.24
N VAL A 15 20.65 26.47 -0.02
CA VAL A 15 21.67 25.55 -0.55
C VAL A 15 22.93 26.38 -0.86
N PRO A 16 23.92 26.41 0.05
CA PRO A 16 25.14 27.22 -0.14
C PRO A 16 25.96 26.70 -1.31
N GLN A 17 26.58 27.59 -2.07
CA GLN A 17 27.52 27.19 -3.13
C GLN A 17 28.88 26.72 -2.58
N VAL A 18 29.27 27.19 -1.41
CA VAL A 18 30.59 26.93 -0.82
C VAL A 18 30.57 25.77 0.18
N LEU A 19 29.46 25.59 0.90
CA LEU A 19 29.28 24.51 1.86
C LEU A 19 28.31 23.47 1.26
N PRO A 20 28.75 22.21 1.02
CA PRO A 20 27.86 21.21 0.47
C PRO A 20 26.77 20.87 1.48
N GLY A 21 25.51 20.82 1.03
CA GLY A 21 24.37 20.47 1.89
C GLY A 21 23.24 21.48 1.84
N VAL A 22 22.31 21.31 2.75
CA VAL A 22 21.10 22.14 2.88
C VAL A 22 21.07 22.73 4.28
N LEU A 23 20.85 24.02 4.35
CA LEU A 23 20.62 24.78 5.59
C LEU A 23 19.14 25.13 5.66
N ASP A 24 18.51 24.84 6.78
CA ASP A 24 17.12 25.18 7.08
C ASP A 24 17.11 26.14 8.28
N PHE A 25 16.36 27.24 8.18
CA PHE A 25 16.17 28.20 9.25
C PHE A 25 14.67 28.45 9.42
N GLN A 26 14.24 28.46 10.67
CA GLN A 26 12.88 28.82 11.05
C GLN A 26 12.93 29.74 12.25
N GLY A 27 12.27 30.88 12.16
CA GLY A 27 12.09 31.82 13.26
C GLY A 27 10.63 32.07 13.52
N ALA A 28 10.23 32.18 14.77
CA ALA A 28 8.85 32.50 15.15
C ALA A 28 8.81 33.42 16.37
N VAL A 29 7.85 34.30 16.38
CA VAL A 29 7.52 35.23 17.48
C VAL A 29 6.06 35.05 17.86
N SER A 30 5.79 34.84 19.14
CA SER A 30 4.43 34.81 19.68
C SER A 30 4.17 36.02 20.51
N THR A 31 2.97 36.63 20.35
CA THR A 31 2.50 37.78 21.12
C THR A 31 1.14 37.43 21.75
N GLY A 32 0.84 38.03 22.90
CA GLY A 32 -0.43 37.76 23.63
C GLY A 32 -0.19 37.60 25.13
N GLY A 33 -0.06 38.70 25.84
CA GLY A 33 0.28 38.73 27.27
C GLY A 33 1.77 38.83 27.56
N ARG A 34 2.59 37.95 27.00
CA ARG A 34 4.07 38.01 26.98
C ARG A 34 4.57 37.70 25.57
N THR A 35 5.71 38.30 25.20
CA THR A 35 6.34 38.00 23.91
C THR A 35 7.32 36.90 24.06
N GLY A 36 7.16 35.85 23.23
CA GLY A 36 8.06 34.70 23.18
C GLY A 36 8.69 34.55 21.82
N TYR A 37 9.84 33.84 21.77
CA TYR A 37 10.64 33.60 20.59
C TYR A 37 10.94 32.13 20.45
N ALA A 38 10.88 31.60 19.21
CA ALA A 38 11.37 30.29 18.87
C ALA A 38 12.28 30.39 17.64
N PHE A 39 13.32 29.59 17.64
CA PHE A 39 14.28 29.53 16.53
C PHE A 39 14.69 28.08 16.30
N ARG A 40 14.75 27.68 15.04
CA ARG A 40 15.30 26.42 14.58
C ARG A 40 16.33 26.66 13.51
N ALA A 41 17.49 26.02 13.61
CA ALA A 41 18.47 25.92 12.53
C ALA A 41 18.80 24.45 12.29
N GLY A 42 18.86 24.07 11.04
CA GLY A 42 19.20 22.71 10.60
C GLY A 42 20.27 22.74 9.51
N TYR A 43 21.17 21.76 9.55
CA TYR A 43 22.11 21.49 8.48
C TYR A 43 22.08 20.01 8.14
N ARG A 44 21.91 19.71 6.86
CA ARG A 44 21.92 18.34 6.33
C ARG A 44 22.87 18.25 5.16
N TRP A 45 23.80 17.34 5.25
CA TRP A 45 24.72 17.05 4.18
C TRP A 45 24.76 15.55 3.92
N ARG A 46 24.78 15.20 2.63
CA ARG A 46 25.01 13.84 2.17
C ARG A 46 26.14 13.85 1.14
N GLY A 47 27.21 13.15 1.44
CA GLY A 47 28.36 13.04 0.53
C GLY A 47 27.97 12.37 -0.80
N SER A 48 28.61 12.81 -1.87
CA SER A 48 28.41 12.34 -3.24
C SER A 48 29.27 11.12 -3.62
N GLY A 49 29.82 10.41 -2.63
CA GLY A 49 30.62 9.20 -2.89
C GLY A 49 29.78 7.99 -3.30
N ASP A 50 30.46 6.92 -3.71
CA ASP A 50 29.86 5.62 -3.96
C ASP A 50 29.03 5.15 -2.76
N MET A 51 28.04 4.27 -3.00
CA MET A 51 27.16 3.79 -1.93
C MET A 51 27.93 3.19 -0.74
N GLU A 52 29.11 2.64 -0.99
CA GLU A 52 30.00 2.01 0.00
C GLU A 52 30.78 3.00 0.88
N SER A 53 30.94 4.27 0.47
CA SER A 53 31.69 5.29 1.22
C SER A 53 30.86 6.50 1.60
N ARG A 54 29.56 6.40 1.47
CA ARG A 54 28.63 7.52 1.69
C ARG A 54 28.64 7.99 3.14
N ARG A 55 28.83 9.30 3.30
CA ARG A 55 28.74 9.99 4.60
C ARG A 55 27.49 10.86 4.64
N GLN A 56 26.84 10.91 5.78
CA GLN A 56 25.72 11.81 6.04
C GLN A 56 25.95 12.52 7.37
N VAL A 57 25.73 13.84 7.39
CA VAL A 57 25.82 14.67 8.58
C VAL A 57 24.50 15.40 8.76
N ASN A 58 23.97 15.37 9.98
CA ASN A 58 22.79 16.14 10.36
C ASN A 58 23.12 16.90 11.65
N LEU A 59 22.81 18.19 11.65
CA LEU A 59 22.88 19.07 12.82
C LEU A 59 21.54 19.77 12.94
N SER A 60 21.03 19.93 14.15
CA SER A 60 19.89 20.79 14.43
C SER A 60 20.04 21.48 15.77
N VAL A 61 19.58 22.71 15.83
CA VAL A 61 19.45 23.52 17.05
C VAL A 61 18.05 24.06 17.09
N ASP A 62 17.32 23.75 18.13
CA ASP A 62 15.98 24.26 18.41
C ASP A 62 16.04 25.06 19.70
N TYR A 63 15.64 26.31 19.66
CA TYR A 63 15.54 27.19 20.82
C TYR A 63 14.12 27.69 20.98
N GLN A 64 13.63 27.71 22.20
CA GLN A 64 12.34 28.25 22.55
C GLN A 64 12.44 29.02 23.87
N SER A 65 12.04 30.28 23.88
CA SER A 65 11.95 31.06 25.12
C SER A 65 10.81 30.55 26.00
N ALA A 66 10.91 30.76 27.30
CA ALA A 66 9.89 30.33 28.27
C ALA A 66 8.49 30.97 28.01
N ASP A 67 8.46 32.12 27.40
CA ASP A 67 7.21 32.87 27.11
C ASP A 67 6.64 32.58 25.72
N PHE A 68 7.30 31.71 24.90
CA PHE A 68 6.79 31.35 23.58
C PHE A 68 5.51 30.51 23.69
N GLN A 69 4.48 30.87 22.96
CA GLN A 69 3.17 30.21 22.96
C GLN A 69 2.77 29.87 21.52
N THR A 70 2.34 28.63 21.31
CA THR A 70 1.75 28.20 20.04
C THR A 70 0.26 28.58 19.93
N LEU A 71 -0.28 28.61 18.72
CA LEU A 71 -1.69 28.99 18.46
C LEU A 71 -2.71 28.00 19.05
N ASP A 72 -2.34 26.75 19.14
CA ASP A 72 -3.27 25.67 19.52
C ASP A 72 -3.68 25.63 21.00
N GLY A 73 -3.29 26.56 21.81
CA GLY A 73 -3.86 26.92 23.13
C GLY A 73 -4.00 25.84 24.22
N ILE A 74 -3.79 24.57 23.89
CA ILE A 74 -4.06 23.41 24.74
C ILE A 74 -2.73 22.79 25.24
N PHE A 75 -1.66 23.57 25.33
CA PHE A 75 -0.35 23.02 25.52
C PHE A 75 0.16 23.08 26.94
N ALA A 76 0.64 21.92 27.35
CA ALA A 76 1.63 21.83 28.39
C ALA A 76 2.81 22.76 28.02
N PRO A 77 3.34 23.56 28.95
CA PRO A 77 4.49 24.39 28.68
C PRO A 77 5.61 23.51 28.14
N SER A 78 6.29 24.00 27.11
CA SER A 78 7.47 23.29 26.58
C SER A 78 8.52 23.17 27.71
N PHE A 79 8.82 21.95 28.08
CA PHE A 79 9.80 21.70 29.13
C PHE A 79 11.24 21.87 28.63
N SER A 80 11.47 22.03 27.32
CA SER A 80 12.78 22.23 26.72
C SER A 80 12.94 23.64 26.19
N THR A 81 14.01 24.34 26.58
CA THR A 81 14.36 25.69 26.11
C THR A 81 15.41 25.68 25.02
N LEU A 82 16.24 24.64 24.97
CA LEU A 82 17.27 24.46 23.94
C LEU A 82 17.41 22.97 23.68
N THR A 83 17.35 22.58 22.39
CA THR A 83 17.68 21.23 21.95
C THR A 83 18.75 21.32 20.89
N VAL A 84 19.86 20.62 21.05
CA VAL A 84 20.94 20.50 20.08
C VAL A 84 21.08 19.04 19.72
N ASN A 85 21.00 18.70 18.43
CA ASN A 85 21.24 17.35 17.93
C ASN A 85 22.33 17.40 16.86
N ALA A 86 23.24 16.44 16.93
CA ALA A 86 24.26 16.22 15.93
C ALA A 86 24.34 14.73 15.62
N SER A 87 24.44 14.35 14.37
CA SER A 87 24.71 12.97 14.00
C SER A 87 25.55 12.88 12.73
N VAL A 88 26.41 11.89 12.70
CA VAL A 88 27.20 11.51 11.53
C VAL A 88 27.02 10.01 11.28
N MET A 89 26.73 9.66 10.05
CA MET A 89 26.72 8.29 9.57
C MET A 89 27.80 8.12 8.51
N GLN A 90 28.59 7.08 8.60
CA GLN A 90 29.58 6.67 7.62
C GLN A 90 29.29 5.24 7.17
N ALA A 91 29.05 5.05 5.87
CA ALA A 91 29.05 3.72 5.27
C ALA A 91 30.51 3.30 5.00
N PHE A 92 30.85 2.07 5.34
CA PHE A 92 32.16 1.44 5.06
C PHE A 92 32.01 0.40 3.95
N SER A 93 30.82 -0.12 3.76
CA SER A 93 30.42 -1.02 2.67
C SER A 93 28.91 -0.97 2.51
N LEU A 94 28.36 -1.69 1.52
CA LEU A 94 26.91 -1.89 1.39
C LEU A 94 26.28 -2.62 2.59
N GLN A 95 27.11 -3.29 3.38
CA GLN A 95 26.67 -4.10 4.52
C GLN A 95 26.96 -3.44 5.88
N THR A 96 27.97 -2.55 5.96
CA THR A 96 28.46 -2.01 7.23
C THR A 96 28.41 -0.49 7.23
N PHE A 97 27.81 0.07 8.27
CA PHE A 97 27.86 1.49 8.53
C PHE A 97 27.99 1.77 10.04
N ALA A 98 28.61 2.87 10.37
CA ALA A 98 28.66 3.41 11.73
C ALA A 98 27.86 4.70 11.80
N THR A 99 27.27 4.93 12.97
CA THR A 99 26.57 6.17 13.31
C THR A 99 27.11 6.66 14.66
N ALA A 100 27.44 7.92 14.74
CA ALA A 100 27.71 8.59 16.01
C ALA A 100 26.74 9.78 16.13
N GLY A 101 26.24 10.02 17.32
CA GLY A 101 25.31 11.10 17.57
C GLY A 101 25.46 11.70 18.95
N PHE A 102 24.99 12.94 19.06
CA PHE A 102 24.98 13.74 20.28
C PHE A 102 23.64 14.47 20.36
N SER A 103 23.05 14.49 21.54
CA SER A 103 21.86 15.26 21.85
C SER A 103 22.05 15.97 23.20
N TYR A 104 21.74 17.26 23.23
CA TYR A 104 21.69 18.05 24.44
C TYR A 104 20.32 18.74 24.53
N ILE A 105 19.68 18.60 25.68
CA ILE A 105 18.37 19.21 25.95
C ILE A 105 18.49 20.00 27.24
N ARG A 106 18.38 21.33 27.11
CA ARG A 106 18.23 22.22 28.25
C ARG A 106 16.77 22.30 28.63
N GLN A 107 16.48 22.02 29.89
CA GLN A 107 15.10 22.03 30.37
C GLN A 107 14.76 23.37 31.03
N ALA A 108 13.45 23.71 30.99
CA ALA A 108 12.94 24.90 31.65
C ALA A 108 12.78 24.66 33.16
N GLY A 109 13.01 25.71 33.98
CA GLY A 109 12.79 25.67 35.41
C GLY A 109 13.88 24.92 36.17
N SER A 110 13.48 24.12 37.14
CA SER A 110 14.40 23.35 38.03
C SER A 110 14.75 21.96 37.52
N LEU A 111 14.30 21.62 36.32
CA LEU A 111 14.62 20.33 35.72
C LEU A 111 16.08 20.29 35.27
N ARG A 112 16.71 19.13 35.41
CA ARG A 112 18.09 18.92 35.01
C ARG A 112 18.22 18.81 33.50
N ASP A 113 19.27 19.44 32.96
CA ASP A 113 19.62 19.27 31.57
C ASP A 113 19.92 17.81 31.23
N GLN A 114 19.68 17.42 30.01
CA GLN A 114 19.92 16.04 29.53
C GLN A 114 20.97 16.05 28.45
N THR A 115 21.92 15.15 28.56
CA THR A 115 22.95 14.91 27.54
C THR A 115 22.93 13.44 27.15
N LEU A 116 22.99 13.17 25.85
CA LEU A 116 23.16 11.83 25.30
C LEU A 116 24.17 11.85 24.18
N ALA A 117 25.19 11.02 24.27
CA ALA A 117 26.12 10.75 23.19
C ALA A 117 26.13 9.23 22.91
N TYR A 118 26.19 8.85 21.64
CA TYR A 118 26.25 7.43 21.27
C TYR A 118 27.11 7.21 20.03
N ALA A 119 27.64 6.01 19.93
CA ALA A 119 28.31 5.51 18.74
C ALA A 119 27.89 4.05 18.52
N GLU A 120 27.49 3.72 17.33
CA GLU A 120 27.05 2.37 16.98
C GLU A 120 27.54 1.94 15.62
N VAL A 121 27.74 0.65 15.45
CA VAL A 121 28.03 -0.01 14.18
C VAL A 121 26.89 -0.97 13.88
N ALA A 122 26.39 -0.88 12.67
CA ALA A 122 25.41 -1.82 12.15
C ALA A 122 26.05 -2.61 11.01
N HIS A 123 25.91 -3.92 11.06
CA HIS A 123 26.40 -4.85 10.05
C HIS A 123 25.27 -5.77 9.57
N ARG A 124 25.08 -5.85 8.27
CA ARG A 124 24.15 -6.79 7.64
C ARG A 124 24.91 -8.08 7.34
N LEU A 125 24.59 -9.16 8.05
CA LEU A 125 25.21 -10.47 7.85
C LEU A 125 24.80 -11.06 6.49
N ASP A 126 23.50 -10.92 6.16
CA ASP A 126 22.91 -11.32 4.90
C ASP A 126 21.65 -10.49 4.62
N ASN A 127 20.82 -10.90 3.66
CA ASN A 127 19.57 -10.21 3.37
C ASN A 127 18.49 -10.34 4.46
N ARG A 128 18.71 -11.20 5.44
CA ARG A 128 17.76 -11.51 6.53
C ARG A 128 18.16 -10.95 7.87
N PHE A 129 19.47 -10.88 8.17
CA PHE A 129 19.97 -10.53 9.49
C PHE A 129 20.82 -9.27 9.48
N ARG A 130 20.53 -8.38 10.43
CA ARG A 130 21.31 -7.19 10.71
C ARG A 130 21.57 -7.09 12.21
N ILE A 131 22.84 -6.94 12.59
CA ILE A 131 23.28 -6.73 13.96
C ILE A 131 23.63 -5.26 14.14
N VAL A 132 23.32 -4.73 15.31
CA VAL A 132 23.74 -3.39 15.77
C VAL A 132 24.45 -3.56 17.11
N ALA A 133 25.62 -2.98 17.24
CA ALA A 133 26.35 -2.90 18.50
C ALA A 133 26.83 -1.46 18.70
N GLY A 134 26.70 -0.94 19.91
CA GLY A 134 27.05 0.44 20.19
C GLY A 134 27.27 0.71 21.66
N VAL A 135 27.77 1.90 21.92
CA VAL A 135 27.98 2.46 23.24
C VAL A 135 27.22 3.76 23.36
N GLU A 136 26.72 4.06 24.53
CA GLU A 136 26.02 5.30 24.83
C GLU A 136 26.49 5.90 26.16
N TYR A 137 26.57 7.22 26.20
CA TYR A 137 26.76 8.00 27.40
C TYR A 137 25.61 8.97 27.55
N GLY A 138 24.99 9.01 28.71
CA GLY A 138 23.89 9.95 28.98
C GLY A 138 23.98 10.45 30.41
N ASP A 139 23.81 11.74 30.59
CA ASP A 139 23.63 12.38 31.90
C ASP A 139 22.23 12.98 31.95
N ASP A 140 21.38 12.37 32.75
CA ASP A 140 20.02 12.79 33.00
C ASP A 140 19.60 12.43 34.44
N SER A 141 18.48 12.99 34.89
CA SER A 141 18.00 12.76 36.25
C SER A 141 17.26 11.42 36.45
N VAL A 142 17.03 10.68 35.39
CA VAL A 142 16.17 9.48 35.39
C VAL A 142 17.01 8.20 35.57
N TYR A 143 18.18 8.14 34.97
CA TYR A 143 18.99 6.93 34.93
C TYR A 143 20.24 7.05 35.82
N ARG A 144 20.50 5.99 36.61
CA ARG A 144 21.65 5.96 37.52
C ARG A 144 22.98 5.70 36.82
N ARG A 145 22.95 5.12 35.61
CA ARG A 145 24.13 4.78 34.83
C ARG A 145 24.33 5.80 33.73
N ASN A 146 25.47 6.42 33.70
CA ASN A 146 25.82 7.38 32.67
C ASN A 146 26.32 6.70 31.38
N PHE A 147 26.92 5.51 31.51
CA PHE A 147 27.45 4.74 30.39
C PHE A 147 26.69 3.43 30.17
N GLY A 148 26.53 3.06 28.93
CA GLY A 148 25.88 1.83 28.56
C GLY A 148 26.31 1.25 27.23
N VAL A 149 25.88 -0.01 27.02
CA VAL A 149 26.07 -0.74 25.77
C VAL A 149 24.67 -0.96 25.15
N ARG A 150 24.59 -0.85 23.85
CA ARG A 150 23.42 -1.18 23.04
C ARG A 150 23.73 -2.38 22.16
N LEU A 151 22.83 -3.34 22.14
CA LEU A 151 22.86 -4.49 21.25
C LEU A 151 21.49 -4.61 20.56
N GLY A 152 21.51 -4.79 19.25
CA GLY A 152 20.31 -4.94 18.44
C GLY A 152 20.44 -6.05 17.41
N LEU A 153 19.38 -6.76 17.16
CA LEU A 153 19.25 -7.75 16.10
C LEU A 153 17.95 -7.53 15.36
N SER A 154 18.04 -7.31 14.04
CA SER A 154 16.88 -7.25 13.16
C SER A 154 16.87 -8.46 12.23
N MET A 155 15.71 -9.07 12.06
CA MET A 155 15.53 -10.31 11.30
C MET A 155 14.38 -10.12 10.31
N LEU A 156 14.61 -10.54 9.04
CA LEU A 156 13.59 -10.61 8.00
C LEU A 156 13.40 -12.07 7.62
N PHE A 157 12.22 -12.58 7.86
CA PHE A 157 11.86 -13.94 7.48
C PHE A 157 11.04 -13.95 6.18
N GLY A 158 10.95 -15.08 5.53
CA GLY A 158 10.07 -15.23 4.37
C GLY A 158 8.61 -14.88 4.68
N GLY A 159 7.83 -14.49 3.67
CA GLY A 159 6.41 -14.16 3.84
C GLY A 159 6.11 -12.83 4.58
N GLY A 160 7.07 -11.89 4.58
CA GLY A 160 6.88 -10.56 5.17
C GLY A 160 7.00 -10.50 6.69
N HIS A 161 7.45 -11.59 7.34
CA HIS A 161 7.69 -11.61 8.78
C HIS A 161 8.98 -10.87 9.13
N ARG A 162 8.94 -10.07 10.18
CA ARG A 162 10.09 -9.31 10.70
C ARG A 162 10.18 -9.45 12.21
N GLY A 163 11.40 -9.57 12.72
CA GLY A 163 11.69 -9.61 14.14
C GLY A 163 12.73 -8.56 14.49
N ASN A 164 12.64 -7.98 15.67
CA ASN A 164 13.65 -7.09 16.22
C ASN A 164 13.83 -7.41 17.70
N VAL A 165 15.08 -7.40 18.14
CA VAL A 165 15.48 -7.48 19.54
C VAL A 165 16.46 -6.34 19.79
N ASP A 166 16.26 -5.57 20.86
CA ASP A 166 17.11 -4.44 21.27
C ASP A 166 17.31 -4.51 22.78
N TYR A 167 18.55 -4.37 23.19
CA TYR A 167 18.95 -4.28 24.59
C TYR A 167 19.82 -3.06 24.83
N ARG A 168 19.50 -2.30 25.87
CA ARG A 168 20.26 -1.12 26.31
C ARG A 168 20.59 -1.23 27.80
N SER A 169 21.87 -1.38 28.09
CA SER A 169 22.30 -1.58 29.49
C SER A 169 22.18 -0.33 30.36
N ARG A 170 22.31 0.88 29.78
CA ARG A 170 22.18 2.15 30.53
C ARG A 170 20.77 2.33 31.09
N THR A 171 19.79 2.08 30.28
CA THR A 171 18.37 2.20 30.65
C THR A 171 17.79 0.89 31.21
N GLU A 172 18.60 -0.18 31.22
CA GLU A 172 18.18 -1.53 31.59
C GLU A 172 16.91 -1.97 30.84
N THR A 173 16.88 -1.65 29.53
CA THR A 173 15.72 -1.89 28.70
C THR A 173 16.00 -3.04 27.74
N PHE A 174 15.13 -4.03 27.77
CA PHE A 174 15.04 -5.09 26.77
C PHE A 174 13.75 -4.93 26.00
N ARG A 175 13.79 -5.03 24.67
CA ARG A 175 12.63 -5.02 23.78
C ARG A 175 12.75 -6.11 22.74
N ALA A 176 11.68 -6.86 22.54
CA ALA A 176 11.55 -7.82 21.44
C ALA A 176 10.23 -7.61 20.71
N THR A 177 10.25 -7.64 19.40
CA THR A 177 9.05 -7.54 18.57
C THR A 177 9.10 -8.54 17.44
N VAL A 178 7.96 -9.12 17.11
CA VAL A 178 7.77 -9.95 15.91
C VAL A 178 6.48 -9.49 15.24
N ALA A 179 6.55 -9.17 13.95
CA ALA A 179 5.40 -8.64 13.23
C ALA A 179 5.35 -9.15 11.79
N ARG A 180 4.13 -9.22 11.27
CA ARG A 180 3.82 -9.36 9.86
C ARG A 180 2.64 -8.45 9.55
N GLY A 181 2.79 -7.52 8.59
CA GLY A 181 1.65 -6.73 8.10
C GLY A 181 0.72 -7.58 7.24
N PRO A 182 -0.59 -7.34 7.27
CA PRO A 182 -1.50 -7.95 6.32
C PRO A 182 -1.20 -7.40 4.91
N GLU A 183 -1.33 -8.24 3.90
CA GLU A 183 -1.31 -7.83 2.50
C GLU A 183 -2.68 -7.23 2.13
N ASN A 184 -2.76 -6.34 1.14
CA ASN A 184 -4.01 -5.68 0.77
C ASN A 184 -4.91 -6.58 -0.10
N HIS A 185 -5.26 -7.78 0.38
CA HIS A 185 -6.22 -8.68 -0.27
C HIS A 185 -7.15 -9.33 0.74
N VAL A 186 -8.31 -9.74 0.30
CA VAL A 186 -9.31 -10.43 1.12
C VAL A 186 -8.77 -11.74 1.67
N GLY A 187 -9.01 -12.00 2.95
CA GLY A 187 -8.49 -13.17 3.66
C GLY A 187 -7.07 -13.00 4.19
N SER A 188 -6.42 -11.87 3.92
CA SER A 188 -5.11 -11.59 4.47
C SER A 188 -5.19 -11.27 5.96
N TRP A 189 -4.17 -11.70 6.68
CA TRP A 189 -4.02 -11.42 8.10
C TRP A 189 -2.60 -11.01 8.44
N GLY A 190 -2.50 -10.23 9.50
CA GLY A 190 -1.24 -9.76 10.04
C GLY A 190 -1.23 -9.85 11.55
N TYR A 191 -0.06 -9.73 12.15
CA TYR A 191 0.09 -9.67 13.59
C TYR A 191 1.26 -8.80 13.99
N ASP A 192 1.21 -8.29 15.22
CA ASP A 192 2.31 -7.62 15.91
C ASP A 192 2.35 -8.11 17.35
N LEU A 193 3.47 -8.68 17.74
CA LEU A 193 3.76 -9.14 19.08
C LEU A 193 4.92 -8.34 19.62
N GLY A 194 4.75 -7.71 20.76
CA GLY A 194 5.78 -6.89 21.41
C GLY A 194 5.93 -7.27 22.87
N PHE A 195 7.17 -7.27 23.31
CA PHE A 195 7.56 -7.40 24.71
C PHE A 195 8.60 -6.32 25.04
N SER A 196 8.45 -5.68 26.17
CA SER A 196 9.42 -4.71 26.68
C SER A 196 9.52 -4.81 28.19
N ASP A 197 10.73 -4.85 28.70
CA ASP A 197 11.06 -4.70 30.11
C ASP A 197 12.01 -3.53 30.29
N SER A 198 11.74 -2.69 31.26
CA SER A 198 12.61 -1.58 31.64
C SER A 198 12.64 -1.47 33.16
N ARG A 199 13.71 -1.96 33.77
CA ARG A 199 13.89 -1.97 35.22
C ARG A 199 12.74 -2.67 35.97
N GLY A 200 12.24 -3.76 35.44
CA GLY A 200 11.13 -4.48 36.02
C GLY A 200 9.74 -3.88 35.72
N ASP A 201 9.66 -2.74 35.03
CA ASP A 201 8.40 -2.29 34.42
C ASP A 201 8.22 -3.01 33.10
N THR A 202 7.45 -4.07 33.15
CA THR A 202 7.28 -5.02 32.04
C THR A 202 5.97 -4.75 31.31
N SER A 203 6.01 -4.79 30.00
CA SER A 203 4.80 -4.69 29.14
C SER A 203 4.85 -5.68 28.00
N ALA A 204 3.69 -6.17 27.61
CA ALA A 204 3.52 -6.96 26.40
C ALA A 204 2.29 -6.50 25.62
N ASN A 205 2.38 -6.58 24.30
CA ASN A 205 1.25 -6.33 23.41
C ASN A 205 1.15 -7.43 22.36
N ALA A 206 -0.08 -7.73 21.97
CA ALA A 206 -0.39 -8.57 20.84
C ALA A 206 -1.49 -7.91 20.01
N SER A 207 -1.32 -7.80 18.72
CA SER A 207 -2.38 -7.41 17.81
C SER A 207 -2.53 -8.41 16.67
N LEU A 208 -3.76 -8.58 16.22
CA LEU A 208 -4.14 -9.39 15.06
C LEU A 208 -4.98 -8.53 14.14
N ASP A 209 -4.56 -8.43 12.89
CA ASP A 209 -5.26 -7.73 11.82
C ASP A 209 -5.83 -8.75 10.84
N TYR A 210 -7.05 -8.52 10.38
CA TYR A 210 -7.70 -9.33 9.35
C TYR A 210 -8.38 -8.45 8.32
N ILE A 211 -8.15 -8.74 7.04
CA ILE A 211 -8.78 -8.05 5.91
C ILE A 211 -9.88 -8.94 5.35
N GLY A 212 -11.14 -8.58 5.62
CA GLY A 212 -12.31 -9.21 5.03
C GLY A 212 -12.73 -8.54 3.73
N ASN A 213 -13.69 -9.14 3.03
CA ASN A 213 -14.27 -8.54 1.82
C ASN A 213 -15.09 -7.27 2.12
N ARG A 214 -15.73 -7.25 3.30
CA ARG A 214 -16.70 -6.20 3.68
C ARG A 214 -16.28 -5.42 4.92
N PHE A 215 -15.18 -5.79 5.53
CA PHE A 215 -14.71 -5.17 6.76
C PHE A 215 -13.21 -5.38 6.95
N ASP A 216 -12.60 -4.52 7.75
CA ASP A 216 -11.29 -4.72 8.35
C ASP A 216 -11.49 -4.91 9.84
N ALA A 217 -10.79 -5.86 10.44
CA ALA A 217 -10.85 -6.12 11.88
C ALA A 217 -9.47 -6.08 12.50
N ARG A 218 -9.35 -5.46 13.68
CA ARG A 218 -8.14 -5.46 14.49
C ARG A 218 -8.51 -5.80 15.93
N ALA A 219 -7.87 -6.84 16.46
CA ALA A 219 -7.91 -7.17 17.88
C ALA A 219 -6.55 -6.83 18.50
N THR A 220 -6.54 -6.14 19.65
CA THR A 220 -5.32 -5.79 20.36
C THR A 220 -5.48 -6.12 21.83
N VAL A 221 -4.45 -6.76 22.40
CA VAL A 221 -4.31 -6.97 23.84
C VAL A 221 -3.02 -6.29 24.28
N PHE A 222 -3.10 -5.55 25.36
CA PHE A 222 -1.97 -4.91 26.00
C PHE A 222 -1.97 -5.24 27.47
N THR A 223 -0.80 -5.54 28.01
CA THR A 223 -0.62 -5.80 29.43
C THR A 223 0.62 -5.08 29.95
N ARG A 224 0.60 -4.68 31.22
CA ARG A 224 1.71 -4.03 31.90
C ARG A 224 1.68 -4.36 33.38
N GLY A 225 2.86 -4.58 33.94
CA GLY A 225 3.02 -4.85 35.37
C GLY A 225 4.48 -4.76 35.84
N GLN A 226 4.70 -5.10 37.08
CA GLN A 226 6.04 -5.19 37.67
C GLN A 226 6.56 -6.63 37.47
N GLY A 227 7.61 -6.81 36.66
CA GLY A 227 8.13 -8.13 36.31
C GLY A 227 7.15 -8.96 35.47
N LEU A 228 7.54 -10.18 35.16
CA LEU A 228 6.71 -11.09 34.36
C LEU A 228 5.42 -11.53 35.11
N ASP A 229 5.52 -11.70 36.40
CA ASP A 229 4.36 -12.11 37.23
C ASP A 229 3.28 -11.03 37.29
N GLY A 230 3.66 -9.75 37.23
CA GLY A 230 2.74 -8.61 37.23
C GLY A 230 2.04 -8.35 35.88
N LEU A 231 2.36 -9.07 34.83
CA LEU A 231 1.71 -8.90 33.51
C LEU A 231 0.22 -9.25 33.54
N ALA A 232 -0.23 -10.08 34.51
CA ALA A 232 -1.64 -10.41 34.69
C ALA A 232 -2.46 -9.30 35.35
N ASP A 233 -1.82 -8.30 36.00
CA ASP A 233 -2.50 -7.34 36.86
C ASP A 233 -3.28 -6.26 36.10
N ARG A 234 -2.75 -5.83 34.94
CA ARG A 234 -3.32 -4.74 34.17
C ARG A 234 -3.40 -5.10 32.68
N GLN A 235 -4.55 -5.63 32.32
CA GLN A 235 -4.82 -6.01 30.94
C GLN A 235 -5.85 -5.07 30.30
N ARG A 236 -5.65 -4.79 29.03
CA ARG A 236 -6.59 -4.06 28.18
C ARG A 236 -6.75 -4.81 26.88
N ALA A 237 -8.00 -5.08 26.50
CA ALA A 237 -8.33 -5.63 25.19
C ALA A 237 -9.14 -4.61 24.41
N ARG A 238 -8.89 -4.55 23.10
CA ARG A 238 -9.62 -3.69 22.16
C ARG A 238 -9.93 -4.49 20.91
N LEU A 239 -11.19 -4.46 20.50
CA LEU A 239 -11.62 -4.95 19.18
C LEU A 239 -12.12 -3.77 18.37
N GLN A 240 -11.61 -3.63 17.16
CA GLN A 240 -12.04 -2.65 16.17
C GLN A 240 -12.49 -3.39 14.93
N VAL A 241 -13.68 -3.07 14.45
CA VAL A 241 -14.20 -3.54 13.16
C VAL A 241 -14.66 -2.32 12.40
N GLY A 242 -14.12 -2.16 11.19
CA GLY A 242 -14.48 -1.08 10.28
C GLY A 242 -15.17 -1.63 9.04
N THR A 243 -16.24 -0.99 8.61
CA THR A 243 -16.94 -1.24 7.35
C THR A 243 -17.41 0.09 6.76
N ALA A 244 -17.77 0.10 5.49
CA ALA A 244 -18.33 1.25 4.82
C ALA A 244 -19.50 0.84 3.94
N ILE A 245 -20.50 1.72 3.82
CA ILE A 245 -21.57 1.64 2.82
C ILE A 245 -21.26 2.71 1.78
N ALA A 246 -21.12 2.31 0.54
CA ALA A 246 -20.76 3.17 -0.58
C ALA A 246 -21.89 3.26 -1.60
N PHE A 247 -22.10 4.46 -2.15
CA PHE A 247 -23.09 4.74 -3.21
C PHE A 247 -22.43 5.55 -4.33
N ALA A 248 -22.64 5.14 -5.56
CA ALA A 248 -22.24 5.90 -6.75
C ALA A 248 -23.17 5.55 -7.91
N ASP A 249 -23.76 6.56 -8.58
CA ASP A 249 -24.58 6.45 -9.79
C ASP A 249 -25.65 5.33 -9.73
N GLY A 250 -26.39 5.26 -8.60
CA GLY A 250 -27.46 4.29 -8.39
C GLY A 250 -26.97 2.88 -8.02
N LEU A 251 -25.67 2.66 -7.89
CA LEU A 251 -25.13 1.44 -7.30
C LEU A 251 -24.86 1.63 -5.81
N PHE A 252 -24.99 0.52 -5.07
CA PHE A 252 -24.49 0.47 -3.69
C PHE A 252 -23.62 -0.76 -3.46
N GLY A 253 -22.81 -0.70 -2.44
CA GLY A 253 -22.04 -1.84 -1.95
C GLY A 253 -21.60 -1.63 -0.52
N ILE A 254 -21.50 -2.72 0.23
CA ILE A 254 -20.84 -2.72 1.54
C ILE A 254 -19.41 -3.16 1.32
N GLY A 255 -18.46 -2.44 1.88
CA GLY A 255 -17.04 -2.68 1.69
C GLY A 255 -16.20 -2.41 2.93
N ARG A 256 -14.89 -2.51 2.78
CA ARG A 256 -13.92 -2.06 3.78
C ARG A 256 -14.01 -0.54 3.98
N PRO A 257 -13.46 0.01 5.08
CA PRO A 257 -13.43 1.45 5.31
C PRO A 257 -12.85 2.21 4.12
N ILE A 258 -13.53 3.30 3.76
CA ILE A 258 -13.15 4.21 2.67
C ILE A 258 -12.61 5.48 3.30
N ASN A 259 -11.34 5.79 3.05
CA ASN A 259 -10.69 7.01 3.57
C ASN A 259 -10.41 8.05 2.49
N ASP A 260 -10.61 7.68 1.21
CA ASP A 260 -10.38 8.53 0.05
C ASP A 260 -11.45 8.21 -1.02
N SER A 261 -11.12 8.20 -2.29
CA SER A 261 -12.03 7.86 -3.37
C SER A 261 -12.23 6.34 -3.50
N PHE A 262 -13.30 5.93 -4.19
CA PHE A 262 -13.67 4.53 -4.35
C PHE A 262 -14.31 4.24 -5.71
N ALA A 263 -14.40 2.95 -6.06
CA ALA A 263 -15.16 2.48 -7.20
C ALA A 263 -16.08 1.33 -6.80
N LEU A 264 -17.29 1.32 -7.38
CA LEU A 264 -18.26 0.25 -7.27
C LEU A 264 -18.29 -0.54 -8.57
N LEU A 265 -17.91 -1.81 -8.50
CA LEU A 265 -17.90 -2.69 -9.67
C LEU A 265 -18.99 -3.75 -9.54
N ARG A 266 -19.82 -3.86 -10.58
CA ARG A 266 -20.83 -4.92 -10.67
C ARG A 266 -20.75 -5.63 -12.02
N PRO A 267 -21.21 -6.88 -12.12
CA PRO A 267 -21.34 -7.54 -13.41
C PRO A 267 -22.48 -6.88 -14.23
N HIS A 268 -22.34 -6.93 -15.54
CA HIS A 268 -23.43 -6.61 -16.47
C HIS A 268 -24.58 -7.62 -16.29
N GLU A 269 -25.82 -7.22 -16.65
CA GLU A 269 -27.01 -8.06 -16.45
C GLU A 269 -26.93 -9.41 -17.18
N ALA A 270 -26.31 -9.43 -18.35
CA ALA A 270 -26.08 -10.65 -19.13
C ALA A 270 -25.19 -11.70 -18.41
N ILE A 271 -24.37 -11.28 -17.47
CA ILE A 271 -23.45 -12.13 -16.68
C ILE A 271 -23.69 -12.00 -15.18
N ALA A 272 -24.90 -11.59 -14.77
CA ALA A 272 -25.27 -11.28 -13.38
C ALA A 272 -25.11 -12.45 -12.39
N LYS A 273 -24.98 -13.68 -12.87
CA LYS A 273 -24.72 -14.88 -12.03
C LYS A 273 -23.29 -14.95 -11.49
N ALA A 274 -22.35 -14.26 -12.11
CA ALA A 274 -20.96 -14.25 -11.70
C ALA A 274 -20.67 -13.06 -10.78
N ASP A 275 -19.82 -13.25 -9.78
CA ASP A 275 -19.32 -12.16 -8.95
C ASP A 275 -18.11 -11.50 -9.60
N VAL A 276 -18.06 -10.17 -9.56
CA VAL A 276 -16.87 -9.41 -9.96
C VAL A 276 -15.87 -9.42 -8.81
N ILE A 277 -14.62 -9.70 -9.12
CA ILE A 277 -13.47 -9.47 -8.24
C ILE A 277 -12.64 -8.32 -8.77
N THR A 278 -12.02 -7.55 -7.88
CA THR A 278 -11.23 -6.37 -8.25
C THR A 278 -10.02 -6.19 -7.35
N GLY A 279 -9.00 -5.49 -7.84
CA GLY A 279 -7.79 -5.13 -7.12
C GLY A 279 -6.79 -4.38 -8.00
N ARG A 280 -5.73 -3.86 -7.38
CA ARG A 280 -4.62 -3.23 -8.12
C ARG A 280 -3.80 -4.24 -8.91
N SER A 281 -3.81 -5.49 -8.48
CA SER A 281 -3.18 -6.61 -9.17
C SER A 281 -3.98 -7.87 -8.85
N LEU A 282 -4.50 -8.51 -9.88
CA LEU A 282 -5.18 -9.79 -9.76
C LEU A 282 -4.18 -10.90 -10.10
N GLN A 283 -3.75 -11.65 -9.11
CA GLN A 283 -2.94 -12.85 -9.28
C GLN A 283 -3.58 -13.98 -8.48
N SER A 284 -3.88 -15.09 -9.16
CA SER A 284 -4.25 -16.37 -8.59
C SER A 284 -4.99 -16.29 -7.23
N ASN A 285 -6.25 -15.91 -7.21
CA ASN A 285 -7.14 -15.82 -6.05
C ASN A 285 -6.86 -14.67 -5.06
N ARG A 286 -5.95 -13.74 -5.34
CA ARG A 286 -5.74 -12.55 -4.53
C ARG A 286 -6.49 -11.38 -5.13
N TYR A 287 -7.55 -10.95 -4.48
CA TYR A 287 -8.37 -9.80 -4.86
C TYR A 287 -8.62 -8.90 -3.66
N GLU A 288 -8.88 -7.63 -3.92
CA GLU A 288 -9.10 -6.62 -2.88
C GLU A 288 -10.58 -6.47 -2.51
N ALA A 289 -11.50 -6.72 -3.46
CA ALA A 289 -12.92 -6.72 -3.22
C ALA A 289 -13.65 -7.70 -4.16
N ARG A 290 -14.85 -8.15 -3.73
CA ARG A 290 -15.74 -9.03 -4.48
C ARG A 290 -17.19 -8.58 -4.34
N SER A 291 -17.94 -8.56 -5.44
CA SER A 291 -19.38 -8.36 -5.44
C SER A 291 -20.13 -9.53 -4.78
N GLY A 292 -21.42 -9.46 -4.65
CA GLY A 292 -22.25 -10.54 -4.13
C GLY A 292 -23.55 -10.05 -3.49
N PRO A 293 -24.14 -10.81 -2.53
CA PRO A 293 -25.43 -10.48 -1.93
C PRO A 293 -25.51 -9.10 -1.27
N PHE A 294 -24.37 -8.56 -0.82
CA PHE A 294 -24.28 -7.23 -0.19
C PHE A 294 -23.93 -6.11 -1.18
N GLY A 295 -24.20 -6.30 -2.45
CA GLY A 295 -24.04 -5.29 -3.49
C GLY A 295 -22.73 -5.40 -4.28
N ALA A 296 -22.34 -4.30 -4.92
CA ALA A 296 -21.17 -4.20 -5.78
C ALA A 296 -19.86 -4.52 -5.03
N ALA A 297 -18.82 -4.90 -5.76
CA ALA A 297 -17.47 -4.92 -5.21
C ALA A 297 -17.02 -3.48 -4.94
N VAL A 298 -16.59 -3.20 -3.72
CA VAL A 298 -16.14 -1.87 -3.31
C VAL A 298 -14.61 -1.82 -3.34
N GLN A 299 -14.06 -1.29 -4.41
CA GLN A 299 -12.64 -0.96 -4.48
C GLN A 299 -12.40 0.31 -3.68
N ALA A 300 -11.95 0.17 -2.44
CA ALA A 300 -11.72 1.27 -1.51
C ALA A 300 -10.33 1.91 -1.70
N ASN A 301 -10.20 3.15 -1.19
CA ASN A 301 -8.93 3.85 -1.05
C ASN A 301 -8.16 4.04 -2.36
N ILE A 302 -8.87 4.49 -3.39
CA ILE A 302 -8.27 4.97 -4.63
C ILE A 302 -7.77 6.38 -4.36
N ALA A 303 -6.47 6.64 -4.57
CA ALA A 303 -5.89 7.94 -4.27
C ALA A 303 -6.48 9.04 -5.17
N SER A 304 -6.98 10.11 -4.55
CA SER A 304 -7.50 11.29 -5.26
C SER A 304 -6.42 11.99 -6.05
N TYR A 305 -6.80 12.63 -7.17
CA TYR A 305 -5.91 13.38 -8.08
C TYR A 305 -4.71 12.57 -8.61
N SER A 306 -4.87 11.25 -8.70
CA SER A 306 -3.84 10.35 -9.19
C SER A 306 -4.46 9.29 -10.09
N PRO A 307 -4.12 9.26 -11.39
CA PRO A 307 -4.61 8.23 -12.29
C PRO A 307 -4.21 6.83 -11.82
N GLN A 308 -5.16 5.94 -11.70
CA GLN A 308 -4.96 4.57 -11.24
C GLN A 308 -5.69 3.57 -12.13
N ASN A 309 -5.12 2.39 -12.25
CA ASN A 309 -5.74 1.26 -12.92
C ASN A 309 -6.37 0.32 -11.89
N ILE A 310 -7.62 -0.04 -12.11
CA ILE A 310 -8.35 -1.03 -11.34
C ILE A 310 -8.52 -2.24 -12.23
N HIS A 311 -7.90 -3.34 -11.86
CA HIS A 311 -8.07 -4.62 -12.54
C HIS A 311 -9.33 -5.32 -12.04
N PHE A 312 -10.05 -5.99 -12.91
CA PHE A 312 -11.23 -6.76 -12.56
C PHE A 312 -11.29 -8.07 -13.34
N ASP A 313 -11.99 -9.05 -12.76
CA ASP A 313 -12.26 -10.35 -13.35
C ASP A 313 -13.54 -10.92 -12.75
N LEU A 314 -14.02 -12.06 -13.24
CA LEU A 314 -15.16 -12.78 -12.71
C LEU A 314 -14.73 -13.93 -11.81
N ALA A 315 -15.20 -13.94 -10.57
CA ALA A 315 -14.93 -15.01 -9.63
C ALA A 315 -15.72 -16.29 -9.99
N GLY A 316 -15.00 -17.38 -10.22
CA GLY A 316 -15.61 -18.68 -10.49
C GLY A 316 -16.27 -18.80 -11.87
N ALA A 317 -16.07 -17.84 -12.76
CA ALA A 317 -16.50 -17.96 -14.14
C ALA A 317 -15.66 -19.00 -14.87
N GLY A 318 -16.29 -19.76 -15.76
CA GLY A 318 -15.61 -20.63 -16.71
C GLY A 318 -14.67 -19.83 -17.64
N THR A 319 -13.82 -20.52 -18.37
CA THR A 319 -12.97 -19.89 -19.38
C THR A 319 -13.82 -19.34 -20.55
N GLY A 320 -13.36 -18.23 -21.16
CA GLY A 320 -13.90 -17.71 -22.41
C GLY A 320 -14.95 -16.61 -22.29
N TYR A 321 -15.11 -16.02 -21.10
CA TYR A 321 -15.83 -14.75 -20.99
C TYR A 321 -14.97 -13.62 -21.52
N ASP A 322 -15.56 -12.84 -22.45
CA ASP A 322 -14.95 -11.60 -22.90
C ASP A 322 -15.37 -10.44 -21.98
N LEU A 323 -14.46 -9.91 -21.23
CA LEU A 323 -14.64 -8.79 -20.31
C LEU A 323 -14.00 -7.50 -20.82
N GLY A 324 -13.48 -7.50 -22.05
CA GLY A 324 -12.61 -6.45 -22.57
C GLY A 324 -11.20 -6.52 -21.96
N ASP A 325 -10.59 -5.35 -21.74
CA ASP A 325 -9.19 -5.26 -21.28
C ASP A 325 -8.96 -5.76 -19.84
N GLY A 326 -10.01 -6.08 -19.08
CA GLY A 326 -9.92 -6.49 -17.67
C GLY A 326 -9.36 -5.41 -16.73
N VAL A 327 -9.34 -4.17 -17.20
CA VAL A 327 -8.84 -3.01 -16.46
C VAL A 327 -9.65 -1.77 -16.79
N VAL A 328 -9.89 -0.94 -15.78
CA VAL A 328 -10.46 0.41 -15.94
C VAL A 328 -9.51 1.44 -15.34
N ARG A 329 -9.25 2.51 -16.08
CA ARG A 329 -8.49 3.65 -15.60
C ARG A 329 -9.45 4.66 -14.97
N VAL A 330 -9.14 5.10 -13.77
CA VAL A 330 -9.86 6.14 -13.02
C VAL A 330 -8.92 7.26 -12.62
N ASP A 331 -9.43 8.49 -12.62
CA ASP A 331 -8.71 9.68 -12.15
C ASP A 331 -9.65 10.44 -11.20
N PRO A 332 -9.73 10.02 -9.92
CA PRO A 332 -10.74 10.47 -9.02
C PRO A 332 -10.47 11.87 -8.46
N PRO A 333 -11.51 12.73 -8.36
CA PRO A 333 -11.45 13.91 -7.52
C PRO A 333 -11.40 13.49 -6.03
N LEU A 334 -11.21 14.44 -5.14
CA LEU A 334 -11.24 14.18 -3.70
C LEU A 334 -12.58 13.54 -3.29
N HIS A 335 -12.51 12.39 -2.62
CA HIS A 335 -13.66 11.60 -2.16
C HIS A 335 -14.65 11.23 -3.29
N GLY A 336 -14.14 11.05 -4.51
CA GLY A 336 -14.97 10.66 -5.67
C GLY A 336 -15.37 9.19 -5.62
N GLY A 337 -16.59 8.91 -6.11
CA GLY A 337 -17.10 7.55 -6.28
C GLY A 337 -17.35 7.23 -7.76
N TYR A 338 -16.90 6.05 -8.21
CA TYR A 338 -17.09 5.59 -9.59
C TYR A 338 -18.00 4.39 -9.65
N LYS A 339 -18.86 4.34 -10.69
CA LYS A 339 -19.61 3.16 -11.10
C LYS A 339 -18.90 2.49 -12.28
N VAL A 340 -18.65 1.21 -12.16
CA VAL A 340 -18.07 0.39 -13.23
C VAL A 340 -18.97 -0.83 -13.45
N VAL A 341 -19.43 -1.01 -14.68
CA VAL A 341 -20.15 -2.21 -15.11
C VAL A 341 -19.18 -3.09 -15.87
N VAL A 342 -18.94 -4.31 -15.38
CA VAL A 342 -17.97 -5.25 -15.92
C VAL A 342 -18.66 -6.17 -16.93
N GLY A 343 -18.08 -6.27 -18.13
CA GLY A 343 -18.62 -7.02 -19.26
C GLY A 343 -19.79 -6.31 -19.95
N ASN A 344 -20.36 -6.97 -20.90
CA ASN A 344 -21.50 -6.51 -21.70
C ASN A 344 -22.34 -7.71 -22.18
N ASN A 345 -23.27 -7.49 -23.08
CA ASN A 345 -24.09 -8.54 -23.67
C ASN A 345 -23.37 -9.40 -24.73
N ARG A 346 -22.15 -9.04 -25.13
CA ARG A 346 -21.29 -9.75 -26.08
C ARG A 346 -20.11 -10.43 -25.37
N TYR A 347 -20.40 -11.32 -24.47
CA TYR A 347 -19.40 -11.91 -23.59
C TYR A 347 -18.89 -13.29 -24.03
N VAL A 348 -19.38 -13.82 -25.19
CA VAL A 348 -19.05 -15.16 -25.65
C VAL A 348 -17.79 -15.14 -26.51
N THR A 349 -16.90 -16.11 -26.25
CA THR A 349 -15.77 -16.44 -27.12
C THR A 349 -16.06 -17.72 -27.88
N ALA A 350 -16.07 -17.68 -29.19
CA ALA A 350 -16.20 -18.87 -30.04
C ALA A 350 -14.84 -19.38 -30.49
N VAL A 351 -14.64 -20.69 -30.40
CA VAL A 351 -13.41 -21.35 -30.88
C VAL A 351 -13.75 -22.53 -31.78
N GLY A 352 -12.97 -22.73 -32.83
CA GLY A 352 -13.21 -23.81 -33.78
C GLY A 352 -12.00 -24.09 -34.68
N ILE A 353 -12.20 -24.95 -35.64
CA ILE A 353 -11.21 -25.33 -36.65
C ILE A 353 -11.86 -25.20 -38.04
N LEU A 354 -11.19 -24.51 -38.96
CA LEU A 354 -11.55 -24.50 -40.38
C LEU A 354 -10.73 -25.54 -41.13
N THR A 355 -11.44 -26.32 -41.95
CA THR A 355 -10.79 -27.27 -42.87
C THR A 355 -11.34 -27.08 -44.28
N VAL A 356 -10.60 -27.55 -45.27
CA VAL A 356 -11.07 -27.68 -46.68
C VAL A 356 -10.84 -29.13 -47.09
N ALA A 357 -11.90 -29.85 -47.35
CA ALA A 357 -11.86 -31.28 -47.66
C ALA A 357 -11.08 -32.11 -46.63
N GLY A 358 -11.26 -31.78 -45.33
CA GLY A 358 -10.61 -32.46 -44.21
C GLY A 358 -9.21 -31.98 -43.85
N GLU A 359 -8.57 -31.15 -44.67
CA GLU A 359 -7.25 -30.60 -44.41
C GLU A 359 -7.33 -29.25 -43.71
N PRO A 360 -6.49 -28.92 -42.71
CA PRO A 360 -6.52 -27.66 -41.99
C PRO A 360 -6.36 -26.45 -42.89
N LEU A 361 -7.30 -25.49 -42.85
CA LEU A 361 -7.19 -24.21 -43.54
C LEU A 361 -6.41 -23.22 -42.67
N GLY A 362 -5.08 -23.30 -42.74
CA GLY A 362 -4.17 -22.52 -41.91
C GLY A 362 -3.77 -21.18 -42.51
N LEU A 363 -3.51 -20.19 -41.62
CA LEU A 363 -2.96 -18.87 -41.92
C LEU A 363 -3.84 -18.05 -42.90
N VAL A 364 -5.14 -18.20 -42.84
CA VAL A 364 -6.09 -17.40 -43.61
C VAL A 364 -6.63 -16.26 -42.77
N SER A 365 -6.91 -15.16 -43.45
CA SER A 365 -7.60 -13.99 -42.88
C SER A 365 -9.02 -13.86 -43.42
N GLY A 366 -9.83 -13.06 -42.75
CA GLY A 366 -11.18 -12.77 -43.18
C GLY A 366 -11.79 -11.67 -42.34
N GLN A 367 -13.07 -11.45 -42.55
CA GLN A 367 -13.87 -10.50 -41.78
C GLN A 367 -15.12 -11.18 -41.23
N LEU A 368 -15.37 -10.98 -39.96
CA LEU A 368 -16.59 -11.38 -39.31
C LEU A 368 -17.58 -10.21 -39.27
N THR A 369 -18.83 -10.44 -39.63
CA THR A 369 -19.92 -9.51 -39.52
C THR A 369 -21.09 -10.18 -38.78
N SER A 370 -22.07 -9.42 -38.33
CA SER A 370 -23.27 -10.00 -37.75
C SER A 370 -24.43 -10.00 -38.78
N PHE A 371 -25.30 -11.01 -38.68
CA PHE A 371 -26.53 -11.10 -39.45
C PHE A 371 -27.69 -10.38 -38.76
N ASP A 372 -27.75 -10.42 -37.44
CA ASP A 372 -28.89 -10.00 -36.63
C ASP A 372 -28.51 -9.16 -35.38
N ASP A 373 -27.24 -8.71 -35.26
CA ASP A 373 -26.78 -7.76 -34.24
C ASP A 373 -26.33 -6.45 -34.92
N GLU A 374 -27.22 -5.48 -35.04
CA GLU A 374 -26.98 -4.20 -35.72
C GLU A 374 -25.85 -3.37 -35.10
N GLY A 375 -25.56 -3.57 -33.82
CA GLY A 375 -24.45 -2.87 -33.10
C GLY A 375 -23.13 -3.58 -33.20
N PHE A 376 -23.00 -4.66 -33.97
CA PHE A 376 -21.74 -5.40 -34.11
C PHE A 376 -20.82 -4.74 -35.17
N GLU A 377 -19.69 -4.27 -34.75
CA GLU A 377 -18.66 -3.75 -35.67
C GLU A 377 -17.91 -4.91 -36.34
N PRO A 378 -17.68 -4.86 -37.65
CA PRO A 378 -16.95 -5.91 -38.36
C PRO A 378 -15.56 -6.13 -37.74
N GLN A 379 -15.25 -7.38 -37.42
CA GLN A 379 -14.00 -7.77 -36.77
C GLN A 379 -13.09 -8.53 -37.73
N PRO A 380 -11.75 -8.35 -37.61
CA PRO A 380 -10.80 -9.18 -38.32
C PRO A 380 -10.84 -10.62 -37.81
N PHE A 381 -10.70 -11.57 -38.72
CA PHE A 381 -10.66 -12.98 -38.43
C PHE A 381 -9.35 -13.59 -38.94
N PHE A 382 -8.79 -14.56 -38.19
CA PHE A 382 -7.58 -15.26 -38.56
C PHE A 382 -7.61 -16.69 -38.09
N THR A 383 -6.98 -17.61 -38.86
CA THR A 383 -6.65 -18.95 -38.40
C THR A 383 -5.16 -19.09 -38.17
N ASN A 384 -4.78 -19.97 -37.23
CA ASN A 384 -3.39 -20.39 -37.09
C ASN A 384 -3.01 -21.47 -38.13
N SER A 385 -1.76 -21.96 -38.12
CA SER A 385 -1.26 -22.98 -39.05
C SER A 385 -2.04 -24.31 -39.03
N ALA A 386 -2.75 -24.59 -37.92
CA ALA A 386 -3.58 -25.78 -37.78
C ALA A 386 -5.08 -25.50 -38.05
N GLY A 387 -5.41 -24.38 -38.72
CA GLY A 387 -6.79 -24.00 -39.05
C GLY A 387 -7.62 -23.58 -37.82
N ARG A 388 -7.03 -23.43 -36.64
CA ARG A 388 -7.76 -23.05 -35.40
C ARG A 388 -8.01 -21.56 -35.38
N PHE A 389 -9.21 -21.17 -34.92
CA PHE A 389 -9.62 -19.81 -34.73
C PHE A 389 -10.22 -19.56 -33.35
N GLY A 390 -10.17 -18.27 -32.92
CA GLY A 390 -10.88 -17.76 -31.76
C GLY A 390 -11.49 -16.42 -32.11
N ILE A 391 -12.75 -16.21 -31.73
CA ILE A 391 -13.52 -14.99 -31.95
C ILE A 391 -14.06 -14.54 -30.61
N LEU A 392 -13.79 -13.30 -30.26
CA LEU A 392 -14.20 -12.65 -29.01
C LEU A 392 -15.42 -11.75 -29.25
N GLY A 393 -16.13 -11.39 -28.17
CA GLY A 393 -17.16 -10.36 -28.23
C GLY A 393 -18.42 -10.76 -28.97
N LEU A 394 -18.86 -12.00 -28.85
CA LEU A 394 -20.10 -12.50 -29.48
C LEU A 394 -21.25 -12.51 -28.49
N ALA A 395 -22.47 -12.19 -28.96
CA ALA A 395 -23.65 -12.24 -28.15
C ALA A 395 -24.34 -13.62 -28.25
N PRO A 396 -24.89 -14.16 -27.15
CA PRO A 396 -25.75 -15.37 -27.20
C PRO A 396 -26.95 -15.15 -28.09
N GLY A 397 -27.40 -16.22 -28.74
CA GLY A 397 -28.59 -16.21 -29.61
C GLY A 397 -28.43 -15.46 -30.94
N LYS A 398 -27.21 -15.05 -31.28
CA LYS A 398 -26.92 -14.28 -32.48
C LYS A 398 -26.17 -15.11 -33.53
N THR A 399 -26.37 -14.71 -34.78
CA THR A 399 -25.73 -15.32 -35.95
C THR A 399 -24.68 -14.39 -36.53
N TYR A 400 -23.51 -14.93 -36.79
CA TYR A 400 -22.39 -14.23 -37.38
C TYR A 400 -21.99 -14.81 -38.70
N LEU A 401 -21.55 -13.94 -39.61
CA LEU A 401 -21.17 -14.29 -40.98
C LEU A 401 -19.67 -14.04 -41.14
N LEU A 402 -18.94 -15.09 -41.41
CA LEU A 402 -17.49 -15.03 -41.68
C LEU A 402 -17.26 -15.11 -43.19
N LYS A 403 -16.58 -14.07 -43.75
CA LYS A 403 -16.08 -14.04 -45.10
C LYS A 403 -14.57 -14.09 -45.12
N LEU A 404 -14.00 -15.09 -45.75
CA LEU A 404 -12.55 -15.24 -45.89
C LEU A 404 -12.04 -14.33 -47.02
N SER A 405 -10.79 -13.81 -46.86
CA SER A 405 -10.15 -13.00 -47.87
C SER A 405 -9.81 -13.85 -49.10
N GLY A 406 -10.28 -13.41 -50.30
CA GLY A 406 -10.05 -14.14 -51.53
C GLY A 406 -10.99 -15.33 -51.76
N ASP A 407 -12.06 -15.43 -50.94
CA ASP A 407 -13.09 -16.49 -51.02
C ASP A 407 -14.48 -15.83 -50.94
N ASP A 408 -15.35 -16.13 -51.86
CA ASP A 408 -16.72 -15.59 -51.87
C ASP A 408 -17.72 -16.38 -50.98
N ARG A 409 -17.25 -17.48 -50.39
CA ARG A 409 -18.11 -18.29 -49.49
C ARG A 409 -18.33 -17.57 -48.16
N ILE A 410 -19.56 -17.65 -47.67
CA ILE A 410 -19.93 -17.12 -46.37
C ILE A 410 -20.15 -18.30 -45.41
N ILE A 411 -19.41 -18.27 -44.31
CA ILE A 411 -19.49 -19.25 -43.25
C ILE A 411 -20.40 -18.68 -42.16
N ARG A 412 -21.45 -19.42 -41.80
CA ARG A 412 -22.38 -19.02 -40.75
C ARG A 412 -22.01 -19.66 -39.42
N ILE A 413 -21.92 -18.85 -38.37
CA ILE A 413 -21.64 -19.25 -37.00
C ILE A 413 -22.81 -18.81 -36.13
N GLU A 414 -23.56 -19.76 -35.58
CA GLU A 414 -24.72 -19.51 -34.70
C GLU A 414 -24.29 -19.73 -33.25
N ILE A 415 -24.48 -18.70 -32.42
CA ILE A 415 -24.19 -18.81 -31.00
C ILE A 415 -25.46 -19.22 -30.26
N PRO A 416 -25.47 -20.30 -29.46
CA PRO A 416 -26.64 -20.71 -28.70
C PRO A 416 -27.12 -19.63 -27.72
N ASP A 417 -28.46 -19.56 -27.49
CA ASP A 417 -29.08 -18.63 -26.53
C ASP A 417 -28.52 -18.79 -25.09
N GLN A 418 -28.24 -20.04 -24.71
CA GLN A 418 -27.66 -20.34 -23.40
C GLN A 418 -26.22 -20.78 -23.59
N ASN A 419 -25.30 -19.87 -23.30
CA ASN A 419 -23.89 -20.15 -23.34
C ASN A 419 -23.14 -19.49 -22.16
N GLU A 420 -22.21 -20.20 -21.57
CA GLU A 420 -21.43 -19.75 -20.42
C GLU A 420 -19.98 -19.42 -20.83
N GLY A 421 -19.81 -18.35 -21.64
CA GLY A 421 -18.47 -17.86 -22.01
C GLY A 421 -17.91 -18.57 -23.25
N LEU A 422 -17.28 -19.74 -23.12
CA LEU A 422 -16.63 -20.42 -24.26
C LEU A 422 -17.63 -21.26 -25.07
N TYR A 423 -17.82 -20.91 -26.33
CA TYR A 423 -18.55 -21.73 -27.30
C TYR A 423 -17.59 -22.47 -28.23
N ARG A 424 -17.74 -23.80 -28.28
CA ARG A 424 -16.98 -24.66 -29.20
C ARG A 424 -17.78 -24.91 -30.46
N VAL A 425 -17.45 -24.21 -31.55
CA VAL A 425 -18.06 -24.37 -32.85
C VAL A 425 -17.79 -25.75 -33.46
N GLY A 426 -16.67 -26.36 -33.05
CA GLY A 426 -16.20 -27.61 -33.66
C GLY A 426 -15.40 -27.39 -34.94
N THR A 427 -15.42 -28.39 -35.83
CA THR A 427 -14.75 -28.30 -37.14
C THR A 427 -15.77 -27.90 -38.20
N ILE A 428 -15.43 -26.84 -38.93
CA ILE A 428 -16.17 -26.39 -40.10
C ILE A 428 -15.38 -26.84 -41.33
N ASP A 429 -15.90 -27.82 -42.07
CA ASP A 429 -15.26 -28.32 -43.29
C ASP A 429 -15.86 -27.64 -44.51
N LEU A 430 -15.03 -26.97 -45.29
CA LEU A 430 -15.45 -26.30 -46.53
C LEU A 430 -15.19 -27.21 -47.73
N PRO A 431 -16.10 -27.24 -48.69
CA PRO A 431 -15.86 -27.95 -49.95
C PRO A 431 -14.67 -27.28 -50.68
N ARG A 432 -13.96 -28.04 -51.51
CA ARG A 432 -12.91 -27.43 -52.37
C ARG A 432 -13.56 -26.35 -53.25
N PRO A 433 -12.85 -25.24 -53.53
CA PRO A 433 -13.32 -24.29 -54.52
C PRO A 433 -13.57 -25.04 -55.82
N SER A 434 -14.74 -24.82 -56.44
CA SER A 434 -14.96 -25.28 -57.83
C SER A 434 -14.05 -24.48 -58.76
N GLU A 435 -13.18 -25.14 -59.49
CA GLU A 435 -12.35 -24.59 -60.55
C GLU A 435 -13.19 -23.82 -61.58
#